data_a3642cc307a007982163fd443262ec9b
#
_entry.id   a3642cc307a007982163fd443262ec9b
#
_cell.length_a   1.000
_cell.length_b   1.000
_cell.length_c   1.000
_cell.angle_alpha   90.00
_cell.angle_beta   90.00
_cell.angle_gamma   90.00
#
_symmetry.space_group_name_H-M   'P 1'
#
loop_
_entity.id
_entity.type
_entity.pdbx_description
1 polymer ?
#
loop_
_entity_poly.entity_id
_entity_poly.type
_entity_poly.pdbx_seq_one_letter_code
_entity_poly.pdbx_strand_id
1 'polypeptide(L)'
;MNKNLFLTLSAFLFLFPLSGKATGTYRPETSVAGFIQLPGSGRQVYDFNPGWRFFKGDISGAETVNFDDRSWEVVSTPHTVELMPAEASGCRNYQGPVWYRKHFVVPAETKGQRVSIHFEAAMGKQILYLNGKRIQEHIGGYLPFTLDLTTYGVQAGDSCLLAVFADNSDDKSYPPGKRQYTLDFTYHGGIYRDVWMIAKSPISITDAIESQTVAGGGVFVHFDQISEKSAQVCVNTEVQNENTRSESVIVETTLTDADGKIIR
;
A
#
# COMPACT_ATOMS: atom_id res chain seq x y z
N MET A 1 36.34 -3.45 -55.70
CA MET A 1 36.69 -2.53 -54.58
C MET A 1 35.61 -2.62 -53.51
N ASN A 2 35.77 -3.53 -52.56
CA ASN A 2 34.85 -3.70 -51.44
C ASN A 2 35.34 -2.86 -50.26
N LYS A 3 34.54 -1.87 -49.85
CA LYS A 3 34.76 -1.10 -48.62
C LYS A 3 34.01 -1.78 -47.50
N ASN A 4 34.72 -2.49 -46.64
CA ASN A 4 34.18 -3.00 -45.37
C ASN A 4 34.03 -1.83 -44.39
N LEU A 5 32.79 -1.54 -44.00
CA LEU A 5 32.46 -0.58 -42.94
C LEU A 5 32.45 -1.33 -41.61
N PHE A 6 33.47 -1.13 -40.78
CA PHE A 6 33.50 -1.62 -39.40
C PHE A 6 32.71 -0.66 -38.53
N LEU A 7 31.56 -1.12 -38.03
CA LEU A 7 30.77 -0.42 -37.02
C LEU A 7 31.29 -0.84 -35.63
N THR A 8 32.04 0.02 -34.98
CA THR A 8 32.44 -0.17 -33.57
C THR A 8 31.30 0.24 -32.66
N LEU A 9 30.61 -0.73 -32.06
CA LEU A 9 29.62 -0.51 -31.05
C LEU A 9 30.31 -0.31 -29.69
N SER A 10 30.45 0.94 -29.22
CA SER A 10 30.95 1.24 -27.89
C SER A 10 29.79 1.07 -26.88
N ALA A 11 29.78 -0.04 -26.14
CA ALA A 11 28.90 -0.22 -25.03
C ALA A 11 29.40 0.61 -23.84
N PHE A 12 28.75 1.71 -23.53
CA PHE A 12 28.95 2.43 -22.27
C PHE A 12 28.27 1.64 -21.15
N LEU A 13 29.06 0.93 -20.38
CA LEU A 13 28.64 0.30 -19.13
C LEU A 13 28.54 1.40 -18.07
N PHE A 14 27.33 1.90 -17.81
CA PHE A 14 27.08 2.73 -16.64
C PHE A 14 27.12 1.84 -15.39
N LEU A 15 28.28 1.80 -14.75
CA LEU A 15 28.41 1.30 -13.38
C LEU A 15 27.75 2.32 -12.45
N PHE A 16 26.48 2.11 -12.10
CA PHE A 16 25.90 2.77 -10.96
C PHE A 16 26.58 2.22 -9.69
N PRO A 17 27.09 3.06 -8.80
CA PRO A 17 27.62 2.56 -7.54
C PRO A 17 26.46 2.04 -6.68
N LEU A 18 26.29 0.72 -6.65
CA LEU A 18 25.50 0.02 -5.66
C LEU A 18 26.26 0.06 -4.33
N SER A 19 26.23 1.17 -3.62
CA SER A 19 26.54 1.20 -2.19
C SER A 19 26.16 2.53 -1.56
N GLY A 20 24.87 2.71 -1.29
CA GLY A 20 24.40 3.61 -0.27
C GLY A 20 23.78 2.75 0.82
N LYS A 21 24.51 2.44 1.89
CA LYS A 21 23.87 2.02 3.14
C LYS A 21 22.98 3.18 3.56
N ALA A 22 21.69 3.09 3.25
CA ALA A 22 20.72 4.08 3.68
C ALA A 22 20.64 4.02 5.21
N THR A 23 21.47 4.80 5.89
CA THR A 23 21.48 4.99 7.34
C THR A 23 20.52 6.11 7.75
N GLY A 24 19.80 6.70 6.81
CA GLY A 24 18.90 7.81 7.03
C GLY A 24 17.46 7.38 7.26
N THR A 25 16.74 8.16 8.05
CA THR A 25 15.27 8.05 8.17
C THR A 25 14.63 8.35 6.81
N TYR A 26 13.76 7.45 6.36
CA TYR A 26 13.06 7.61 5.09
C TYR A 26 12.13 8.83 5.10
N ARG A 27 12.16 9.60 4.03
CA ARG A 27 11.23 10.71 3.79
C ARG A 27 10.36 10.36 2.61
N PRO A 28 9.05 10.15 2.81
CA PRO A 28 8.13 9.84 1.72
C PRO A 28 8.12 10.94 0.67
N GLU A 29 8.16 10.54 -0.60
CA GLU A 29 8.03 11.42 -1.75
C GLU A 29 6.66 11.25 -2.39
N THR A 30 6.09 12.34 -2.92
CA THR A 30 4.79 12.26 -3.61
C THR A 30 4.88 11.35 -4.82
N SER A 31 3.83 10.57 -5.05
CA SER A 31 3.73 9.65 -6.18
C SER A 31 2.37 9.73 -6.84
N VAL A 32 2.35 9.52 -8.14
CA VAL A 32 1.12 9.36 -8.93
C VAL A 32 0.94 7.90 -9.40
N ALA A 33 1.92 7.04 -9.12
CA ALA A 33 1.84 5.63 -9.48
C ALA A 33 0.75 4.92 -8.64
N GLY A 34 0.00 4.03 -9.29
CA GLY A 34 -1.05 3.24 -8.62
C GLY A 34 -2.35 3.98 -8.29
N PHE A 35 -2.41 5.31 -8.44
CA PHE A 35 -3.58 6.11 -8.14
C PHE A 35 -3.94 7.06 -9.28
N ILE A 36 -5.25 7.22 -9.51
CA ILE A 36 -5.75 8.29 -10.37
C ILE A 36 -5.85 9.55 -9.51
N GLN A 37 -5.02 10.55 -9.83
CA GLN A 37 -5.12 11.85 -9.18
C GLN A 37 -6.09 12.75 -9.94
N LEU A 38 -7.09 13.27 -9.23
CA LEU A 38 -8.01 14.27 -9.78
C LEU A 38 -7.41 15.65 -9.58
N PRO A 39 -7.39 16.51 -10.63
CA PRO A 39 -6.96 17.89 -10.50
C PRO A 39 -7.74 18.61 -9.40
N GLY A 40 -7.04 19.34 -8.54
CA GLY A 40 -7.65 20.05 -7.42
C GLY A 40 -8.06 19.18 -6.24
N SER A 41 -7.80 17.87 -6.27
CA SER A 41 -7.99 17.02 -5.11
C SER A 41 -7.05 17.43 -3.98
N GLY A 42 -7.59 17.60 -2.77
CA GLY A 42 -6.80 17.83 -1.55
C GLY A 42 -6.07 16.58 -1.02
N ARG A 43 -6.23 15.43 -1.68
CA ARG A 43 -5.57 14.17 -1.32
C ARG A 43 -4.16 14.14 -1.89
N GLN A 44 -3.18 13.79 -1.06
CA GLN A 44 -1.80 13.58 -1.45
C GLN A 44 -1.44 12.12 -1.25
N VAL A 45 -0.72 11.54 -2.18
CA VAL A 45 -0.23 10.16 -2.14
C VAL A 45 1.29 10.18 -2.20
N TYR A 46 1.91 9.45 -1.28
CA TYR A 46 3.35 9.33 -1.17
C TYR A 46 3.76 7.88 -1.39
N ASP A 47 4.86 7.68 -2.12
CA ASP A 47 5.47 6.36 -2.22
C ASP A 47 6.01 5.93 -0.85
N PHE A 48 5.53 4.80 -0.36
CA PHE A 48 5.98 4.24 0.92
C PHE A 48 6.70 2.90 0.73
N ASN A 49 6.99 2.53 -0.52
CA ASN A 49 7.62 1.27 -0.88
C ASN A 49 9.10 1.17 -0.49
N PRO A 50 9.98 2.18 -0.71
CA PRO A 50 11.42 2.01 -0.51
C PRO A 50 11.83 1.98 0.97
N GLY A 51 12.94 1.29 1.26
CA GLY A 51 13.68 1.47 2.51
C GLY A 51 13.11 0.71 3.72
N TRP A 52 12.42 -0.38 3.51
CA TRP A 52 12.08 -1.31 4.58
C TRP A 52 13.29 -2.11 5.02
N ARG A 53 13.41 -2.35 6.34
CA ARG A 53 14.31 -3.32 6.92
C ARG A 53 13.57 -4.66 7.03
N PHE A 54 14.12 -5.71 6.43
CA PHE A 54 13.50 -7.03 6.36
C PHE A 54 14.31 -8.07 7.12
N PHE A 55 13.60 -8.93 7.85
CA PHE A 55 14.17 -10.09 8.52
C PHE A 55 13.29 -11.31 8.29
N LYS A 56 13.90 -12.38 7.79
CA LYS A 56 13.24 -13.67 7.58
C LYS A 56 13.31 -14.50 8.85
N GLY A 57 12.17 -14.73 9.46
CA GLY A 57 12.03 -15.44 10.74
C GLY A 57 11.39 -14.59 11.81
N ASP A 58 11.25 -15.16 13.01
CA ASP A 58 10.78 -14.44 14.19
C ASP A 58 11.97 -14.07 15.08
N ILE A 59 11.94 -12.88 15.63
CA ILE A 59 12.94 -12.38 16.55
C ILE A 59 12.30 -11.49 17.62
N SER A 60 12.57 -11.82 18.88
CA SER A 60 12.00 -11.09 20.02
C SER A 60 12.48 -9.64 20.08
N GLY A 61 11.55 -8.73 20.36
CA GLY A 61 11.84 -7.31 20.52
C GLY A 61 11.87 -6.52 19.22
N ALA A 62 11.64 -7.16 18.06
CA ALA A 62 11.64 -6.50 16.76
C ALA A 62 10.57 -5.40 16.62
N GLU A 63 9.56 -5.42 17.46
CA GLU A 63 8.54 -4.36 17.53
C GLU A 63 9.03 -3.09 18.22
N THR A 64 10.10 -3.16 19.03
CA THR A 64 10.54 -2.07 19.90
C THR A 64 11.35 -1.00 19.15
N VAL A 65 11.27 0.25 19.61
CA VAL A 65 11.99 1.37 19.01
C VAL A 65 13.51 1.22 19.09
N ASN A 66 13.99 0.63 20.19
CA ASN A 66 15.43 0.51 20.45
C ASN A 66 16.07 -0.74 19.84
N PHE A 67 15.30 -1.57 19.14
CA PHE A 67 15.84 -2.75 18.47
C PHE A 67 16.81 -2.33 17.36
N ASP A 68 17.99 -2.98 17.30
CA ASP A 68 19.00 -2.70 16.27
C ASP A 68 18.71 -3.49 14.99
N ASP A 69 18.14 -2.83 14.01
CA ASP A 69 17.82 -3.38 12.68
C ASP A 69 18.85 -3.03 11.60
N ARG A 70 20.00 -2.45 11.95
CA ARG A 70 21.00 -1.99 10.98
C ARG A 70 21.60 -3.11 10.13
N SER A 71 21.62 -4.33 10.66
CA SER A 71 22.11 -5.51 9.95
C SER A 71 21.06 -6.16 9.05
N TRP A 72 19.79 -5.75 9.15
CA TRP A 72 18.72 -6.32 8.35
C TRP A 72 18.84 -5.93 6.88
N GLU A 73 18.33 -6.79 6.01
CA GLU A 73 18.26 -6.50 4.58
C GLU A 73 17.42 -5.24 4.32
N VAL A 74 17.85 -4.41 3.36
CA VAL A 74 17.07 -3.26 2.89
C VAL A 74 16.31 -3.66 1.65
N VAL A 75 15.00 -3.62 1.73
CA VAL A 75 14.10 -4.01 0.62
C VAL A 75 13.16 -2.87 0.26
N SER A 76 12.58 -2.99 -0.93
CA SER A 76 11.44 -2.18 -1.37
C SER A 76 10.24 -3.09 -1.57
N THR A 77 9.06 -2.66 -1.13
CA THR A 77 7.79 -3.31 -1.52
C THR A 77 7.42 -2.88 -2.95
N PRO A 78 6.71 -3.70 -3.73
CA PRO A 78 6.32 -5.09 -3.47
C PRO A 78 7.51 -6.00 -3.20
N HIS A 79 7.45 -6.80 -2.13
CA HIS A 79 8.52 -7.70 -1.74
C HIS A 79 7.98 -9.09 -1.40
N THR A 80 8.63 -10.13 -1.92
CA THR A 80 8.36 -11.51 -1.55
C THR A 80 9.49 -12.08 -0.72
N VAL A 81 9.17 -12.93 0.25
CA VAL A 81 10.15 -13.53 1.16
C VAL A 81 11.19 -14.39 0.41
N GLU A 82 10.74 -15.07 -0.65
CA GLU A 82 11.60 -15.85 -1.55
C GLU A 82 11.16 -15.67 -2.99
N LEU A 83 12.14 -15.51 -3.88
CA LEU A 83 11.89 -15.52 -5.32
C LEU A 83 11.68 -16.97 -5.78
N MET A 84 10.60 -17.18 -6.53
CA MET A 84 10.24 -18.48 -7.06
C MET A 84 10.30 -18.46 -8.58
N PRO A 85 10.62 -19.61 -9.24
CA PRO A 85 10.51 -19.71 -10.70
C PRO A 85 9.10 -19.39 -11.18
N ALA A 86 8.96 -18.79 -12.37
CA ALA A 86 7.67 -18.38 -12.94
C ALA A 86 6.67 -19.56 -13.10
N GLU A 87 7.18 -20.74 -13.38
CA GLU A 87 6.39 -21.98 -13.55
C GLU A 87 6.27 -22.79 -12.27
N ALA A 88 6.57 -22.22 -11.11
CA ALA A 88 6.56 -22.93 -9.81
C ALA A 88 5.14 -23.14 -9.26
N SER A 89 4.21 -23.56 -10.09
CA SER A 89 2.85 -23.91 -9.72
C SER A 89 2.83 -25.02 -8.66
N GLY A 90 2.07 -24.85 -7.59
CA GLY A 90 2.02 -25.79 -6.47
C GLY A 90 3.34 -25.93 -5.71
N CYS A 91 4.25 -24.95 -5.86
CA CYS A 91 5.58 -25.03 -5.30
C CYS A 91 5.59 -24.74 -3.80
N ARG A 92 6.70 -25.14 -3.21
CA ARG A 92 7.01 -24.86 -1.81
C ARG A 92 7.70 -23.50 -1.73
N ASN A 93 6.99 -22.52 -1.24
CA ASN A 93 7.54 -21.23 -0.85
C ASN A 93 7.83 -21.20 0.64
N TYR A 94 8.47 -20.15 1.10
CA TYR A 94 8.63 -19.91 2.54
C TYR A 94 7.27 -19.73 3.19
N GLN A 95 7.04 -20.45 4.29
CA GLN A 95 5.89 -20.31 5.16
C GLN A 95 6.37 -20.08 6.58
N GLY A 96 5.92 -19.02 7.20
CA GLY A 96 6.32 -18.64 8.54
C GLY A 96 6.43 -17.14 8.76
N PRO A 97 6.91 -16.76 9.96
CA PRO A 97 7.01 -15.36 10.36
C PRO A 97 8.13 -14.62 9.63
N VAL A 98 7.88 -13.35 9.39
CA VAL A 98 8.86 -12.37 8.93
C VAL A 98 8.61 -11.03 9.58
N TRP A 99 9.62 -10.17 9.60
CA TRP A 99 9.52 -8.81 10.09
C TRP A 99 9.90 -7.81 9.03
N TYR A 100 9.13 -6.72 8.96
CA TYR A 100 9.45 -5.50 8.23
C TYR A 100 9.49 -4.34 9.20
N ARG A 101 10.50 -3.48 9.10
CA ARG A 101 10.61 -2.28 9.92
C ARG A 101 10.93 -1.08 9.02
N LYS A 102 10.28 0.05 9.29
CA LYS A 102 10.50 1.27 8.53
C LYS A 102 10.54 2.48 9.44
N HIS A 103 11.69 3.15 9.44
CA HIS A 103 11.86 4.45 10.07
C HIS A 103 11.54 5.55 9.06
N PHE A 104 10.62 6.43 9.39
CA PHE A 104 10.17 7.47 8.45
C PHE A 104 9.81 8.77 9.18
N VAL A 105 9.75 9.86 8.42
CA VAL A 105 9.24 11.16 8.88
C VAL A 105 7.94 11.45 8.16
N VAL A 106 6.90 11.82 8.90
CA VAL A 106 5.63 12.27 8.30
C VAL A 106 5.88 13.61 7.60
N PRO A 107 5.51 13.78 6.31
CA PRO A 107 5.75 15.00 5.57
C PRO A 107 5.15 16.22 6.27
N ALA A 108 5.93 17.29 6.41
CA ALA A 108 5.50 18.50 7.15
C ALA A 108 4.31 19.21 6.50
N GLU A 109 4.19 19.08 5.18
CA GLU A 109 3.10 19.65 4.38
C GLU A 109 1.73 18.99 4.65
N THR A 110 1.70 17.84 5.32
CA THR A 110 0.45 17.16 5.71
C THR A 110 -0.20 17.76 6.96
N LYS A 111 0.31 18.90 7.45
CA LYS A 111 -0.23 19.57 8.64
C LYS A 111 -1.72 19.86 8.51
N GLY A 112 -2.49 19.40 9.49
CA GLY A 112 -3.95 19.54 9.52
C GLY A 112 -4.71 18.52 8.67
N GLN A 113 -3.99 17.59 8.04
CA GLN A 113 -4.59 16.47 7.30
C GLN A 113 -4.64 15.21 8.14
N ARG A 114 -5.46 14.27 7.73
CA ARG A 114 -5.44 12.87 8.19
C ARG A 114 -4.39 12.13 7.40
N VAL A 115 -3.52 11.41 8.07
CA VAL A 115 -2.43 10.65 7.44
C VAL A 115 -2.59 9.17 7.76
N SER A 116 -2.58 8.35 6.72
CA SER A 116 -2.71 6.90 6.84
C SER A 116 -1.66 6.17 6.00
N ILE A 117 -1.36 4.93 6.39
CA ILE A 117 -0.57 3.99 5.58
C ILE A 117 -1.53 2.96 5.01
N HIS A 118 -1.59 2.89 3.70
CA HIS A 118 -2.42 1.96 2.93
C HIS A 118 -1.57 0.84 2.37
N PHE A 119 -1.88 -0.39 2.75
CA PHE A 119 -1.31 -1.60 2.20
C PHE A 119 -2.27 -2.17 1.18
N GLU A 120 -1.84 -2.34 -0.06
CA GLU A 120 -2.69 -2.96 -1.08
C GLU A 120 -2.94 -4.45 -0.81
N ALA A 121 -1.97 -5.16 -0.28
CA ALA A 121 -2.10 -6.47 0.36
C ALA A 121 -0.79 -6.91 1.01
N ALA A 122 -0.92 -7.78 2.02
CA ALA A 122 0.16 -8.58 2.58
C ALA A 122 -0.37 -9.98 2.90
N MET A 123 0.45 -11.02 2.71
CA MET A 123 -0.04 -12.39 2.79
C MET A 123 -0.10 -12.90 4.23
N GLY A 124 -1.26 -13.48 4.57
CA GLY A 124 -1.48 -14.21 5.81
C GLY A 124 -1.97 -13.33 6.95
N LYS A 125 -1.30 -13.39 8.09
CA LYS A 125 -1.61 -12.60 9.29
C LYS A 125 -0.57 -11.50 9.46
N GLN A 126 -1.01 -10.26 9.67
CA GLN A 126 -0.15 -9.13 9.97
C GLN A 126 -0.47 -8.56 11.35
N ILE A 127 0.57 -8.21 12.11
CA ILE A 127 0.47 -7.44 13.35
C ILE A 127 1.32 -6.18 13.18
N LEU A 128 0.68 -5.02 13.35
CA LEU A 128 1.33 -3.72 13.14
C LEU A 128 1.64 -3.08 14.49
N TYR A 129 2.84 -2.54 14.57
CA TYR A 129 3.35 -1.81 15.74
C TYR A 129 3.80 -0.41 15.30
N LEU A 130 3.28 0.61 15.95
CA LEU A 130 3.69 1.99 15.75
C LEU A 130 4.47 2.47 16.98
N ASN A 131 5.72 2.87 16.78
CA ASN A 131 6.61 3.31 17.85
C ASN A 131 6.69 2.34 19.03
N GLY A 132 6.75 1.02 18.72
CA GLY A 132 6.82 -0.06 19.70
C GLY A 132 5.49 -0.52 20.31
N LYS A 133 4.39 0.17 20.01
CA LYS A 133 3.07 -0.17 20.53
C LYS A 133 2.29 -0.97 19.47
N ARG A 134 1.77 -2.14 19.85
CA ARG A 134 0.82 -2.90 19.02
C ARG A 134 -0.45 -2.08 18.80
N ILE A 135 -0.85 -1.88 17.56
CA ILE A 135 -1.95 -0.99 17.18
C ILE A 135 -3.03 -1.66 16.35
N GLN A 136 -2.66 -2.62 15.48
CA GLN A 136 -3.61 -3.24 14.56
C GLN A 136 -3.21 -4.68 14.27
N GLU A 137 -4.20 -5.51 13.96
CA GLU A 137 -4.04 -6.83 13.36
C GLU A 137 -4.88 -6.89 12.09
N HIS A 138 -4.31 -7.45 11.03
CA HIS A 138 -5.01 -7.76 9.79
C HIS A 138 -4.85 -9.24 9.48
N ILE A 139 -5.90 -9.87 9.01
CA ILE A 139 -5.91 -11.28 8.61
C ILE A 139 -6.50 -11.38 7.21
N GLY A 140 -5.74 -11.95 6.31
CA GLY A 140 -6.12 -12.12 4.91
C GLY A 140 -4.91 -12.14 4.01
N GLY A 141 -5.10 -12.01 2.69
CA GLY A 141 -3.96 -12.04 1.78
C GLY A 141 -4.18 -11.23 0.52
N TYR A 142 -5.41 -10.81 0.23
CA TYR A 142 -5.77 -10.24 -1.07
C TYR A 142 -6.41 -8.87 -0.99
N LEU A 143 -7.02 -8.55 0.14
CA LEU A 143 -7.70 -7.28 0.34
C LEU A 143 -6.74 -6.24 0.92
N PRO A 144 -6.88 -4.97 0.54
CA PRO A 144 -6.16 -3.90 1.17
C PRO A 144 -6.61 -3.66 2.61
N PHE A 145 -5.72 -3.03 3.37
CA PHE A 145 -6.02 -2.53 4.70
C PHE A 145 -5.24 -1.24 4.96
N THR A 146 -5.76 -0.43 5.86
CA THR A 146 -5.19 0.89 6.15
C THR A 146 -4.95 1.05 7.63
N LEU A 147 -3.84 1.70 7.96
CA LEU A 147 -3.47 2.15 9.29
C LEU A 147 -3.60 3.68 9.34
N ASP A 148 -4.58 4.20 10.06
CA ASP A 148 -4.70 5.64 10.29
C ASP A 148 -3.74 6.10 11.39
N LEU A 149 -2.65 6.76 11.01
CA LEU A 149 -1.62 7.27 11.91
C LEU A 149 -2.16 8.38 12.81
N THR A 150 -3.06 9.21 12.29
CA THR A 150 -3.61 10.37 13.01
C THR A 150 -4.42 9.93 14.23
N THR A 151 -5.13 8.81 14.15
CA THR A 151 -5.86 8.21 15.28
C THR A 151 -4.94 7.84 16.44
N TYR A 152 -3.68 7.55 16.15
CA TYR A 152 -2.67 7.25 17.17
C TYR A 152 -1.84 8.47 17.60
N GLY A 153 -2.28 9.69 17.24
CA GLY A 153 -1.68 10.95 17.67
C GLY A 153 -0.46 11.37 16.87
N VAL A 154 -0.16 10.71 15.77
CA VAL A 154 0.95 11.09 14.88
C VAL A 154 0.61 12.37 14.13
N GLN A 155 1.57 13.27 14.06
CA GLN A 155 1.44 14.58 13.44
C GLN A 155 2.47 14.79 12.32
N ALA A 156 2.22 15.78 11.48
CA ALA A 156 3.15 16.23 10.46
C ALA A 156 4.52 16.60 11.09
N GLY A 157 5.58 16.08 10.52
CA GLY A 157 6.96 16.26 11.00
C GLY A 157 7.43 15.23 12.02
N ASP A 158 6.56 14.39 12.56
CA ASP A 158 6.95 13.35 13.50
C ASP A 158 7.84 12.28 12.86
N SER A 159 8.85 11.85 13.62
CA SER A 159 9.67 10.68 13.30
C SER A 159 9.02 9.43 13.89
N CYS A 160 8.74 8.46 13.06
CA CYS A 160 8.02 7.25 13.42
C CYS A 160 8.79 5.98 13.05
N LEU A 161 8.51 4.92 13.80
CA LEU A 161 8.83 3.55 13.44
C LEU A 161 7.53 2.78 13.20
N LEU A 162 7.37 2.21 12.00
CA LEU A 162 6.37 1.19 11.72
C LEU A 162 7.06 -0.17 11.67
N ALA A 163 6.68 -1.08 12.54
CA ALA A 163 7.11 -2.47 12.50
C ALA A 163 5.90 -3.36 12.15
N VAL A 164 6.09 -4.28 11.22
CA VAL A 164 5.07 -5.21 10.74
C VAL A 164 5.62 -6.63 10.90
N PHE A 165 4.99 -7.40 11.78
CA PHE A 165 5.10 -8.84 11.80
C PHE A 165 4.15 -9.41 10.76
N ALA A 166 4.61 -10.30 9.89
CA ALA A 166 3.76 -10.98 8.93
C ALA A 166 4.05 -12.49 8.96
N ASP A 167 2.99 -13.30 8.90
CA ASP A 167 3.09 -14.75 8.90
C ASP A 167 2.14 -15.34 7.85
N ASN A 168 2.68 -16.08 6.90
CA ASN A 168 1.94 -16.77 5.85
C ASN A 168 1.84 -18.28 6.05
N SER A 169 2.01 -18.76 7.29
CA SER A 169 1.80 -20.17 7.64
C SER A 169 0.41 -20.66 7.25
N ASP A 170 0.27 -21.97 7.03
CA ASP A 170 -1.03 -22.57 6.75
C ASP A 170 -2.00 -22.35 7.92
N ASP A 171 -3.13 -21.71 7.63
CA ASP A 171 -4.21 -21.49 8.56
C ASP A 171 -5.56 -21.80 7.91
N LYS A 172 -6.42 -22.53 8.62
CA LYS A 172 -7.76 -22.89 8.13
C LYS A 172 -8.80 -21.81 8.36
N SER A 173 -8.51 -20.81 9.19
CA SER A 173 -9.44 -19.77 9.61
C SER A 173 -9.59 -18.63 8.59
N TYR A 174 -8.67 -18.52 7.63
CA TYR A 174 -8.71 -17.49 6.58
C TYR A 174 -8.22 -18.04 5.23
N PRO A 175 -8.56 -17.40 4.10
CA PRO A 175 -8.10 -17.84 2.79
C PRO A 175 -6.57 -17.94 2.70
N PRO A 176 -6.06 -19.01 2.04
CA PRO A 176 -6.77 -20.01 1.24
C PRO A 176 -7.50 -21.08 2.05
N GLY A 177 -7.32 -21.16 3.37
CA GLY A 177 -7.96 -22.15 4.22
C GLY A 177 -7.50 -23.59 3.99
N LYS A 178 -6.48 -23.78 3.16
CA LYS A 178 -5.88 -25.05 2.76
C LYS A 178 -4.37 -24.96 2.90
N ARG A 179 -3.73 -26.14 2.95
CA ARG A 179 -2.27 -26.19 2.90
C ARG A 179 -1.76 -25.69 1.54
N GLN A 180 -0.82 -24.77 1.54
CA GLN A 180 -0.34 -24.11 0.31
C GLN A 180 0.24 -25.10 -0.69
N TYR A 181 0.90 -26.18 -0.24
CA TYR A 181 1.42 -27.21 -1.14
C TYR A 181 0.35 -28.03 -1.88
N THR A 182 -0.93 -27.91 -1.52
CA THR A 182 -2.05 -28.58 -2.21
C THR A 182 -2.67 -27.69 -3.29
N LEU A 183 -2.17 -26.47 -3.44
CA LEU A 183 -2.68 -25.50 -4.40
C LEU A 183 -1.87 -25.57 -5.70
N ASP A 184 -2.49 -25.17 -6.79
CA ASP A 184 -1.88 -25.11 -8.12
C ASP A 184 -1.27 -23.73 -8.46
N PHE A 185 -1.10 -22.88 -7.46
CA PHE A 185 -0.48 -21.56 -7.58
C PHE A 185 0.30 -21.22 -6.30
N THR A 186 1.23 -20.27 -6.43
CA THR A 186 2.14 -19.87 -5.37
C THR A 186 1.55 -18.76 -4.53
N TYR A 187 1.65 -18.91 -3.20
CA TYR A 187 1.38 -17.85 -2.24
C TYR A 187 2.69 -17.21 -1.82
N HIS A 188 2.95 -16.02 -2.31
CA HIS A 188 4.13 -15.27 -1.89
C HIS A 188 3.90 -14.66 -0.51
N GLY A 189 4.77 -14.99 0.45
CA GLY A 189 4.76 -14.37 1.79
C GLY A 189 5.28 -12.93 1.75
N GLY A 190 4.96 -12.17 2.80
CA GLY A 190 5.41 -10.80 2.98
C GLY A 190 4.46 -9.75 2.44
N ILE A 191 4.96 -8.51 2.33
CA ILE A 191 4.23 -7.36 1.76
C ILE A 191 4.45 -7.37 0.26
N TYR A 192 3.62 -8.13 -0.46
CA TYR A 192 3.83 -8.46 -1.87
C TYR A 192 3.14 -7.49 -2.85
N ARG A 193 2.45 -6.48 -2.33
CA ARG A 193 1.89 -5.35 -3.10
C ARG A 193 2.41 -4.03 -2.56
N ASP A 194 2.02 -2.95 -3.25
CA ASP A 194 2.46 -1.60 -2.92
C ASP A 194 1.96 -1.13 -1.56
N VAL A 195 2.74 -0.22 -0.97
CA VAL A 195 2.39 0.49 0.26
C VAL A 195 2.44 1.99 -0.02
N TRP A 196 1.40 2.70 0.39
CA TRP A 196 1.24 4.13 0.18
C TRP A 196 1.02 4.85 1.50
N MET A 197 1.59 6.05 1.63
CA MET A 197 1.15 6.99 2.64
C MET A 197 0.16 7.94 1.98
N ILE A 198 -1.02 8.10 2.58
CA ILE A 198 -2.09 8.93 2.04
C ILE A 198 -2.40 10.03 3.05
N ALA A 199 -2.36 11.27 2.60
CA ALA A 199 -2.82 12.42 3.37
C ALA A 199 -4.08 13.00 2.72
N LYS A 200 -5.12 13.21 3.54
CA LYS A 200 -6.43 13.70 3.10
C LYS A 200 -7.01 14.73 4.06
N SER A 201 -7.94 15.54 3.57
CA SER A 201 -8.72 16.45 4.43
C SER A 201 -9.45 15.64 5.52
N PRO A 202 -9.62 16.19 6.74
CA PRO A 202 -10.52 15.60 7.73
C PRO A 202 -11.97 15.48 7.26
N ILE A 203 -12.36 16.26 6.24
CA ILE A 203 -13.63 16.07 5.53
C ILE A 203 -13.28 15.49 4.16
N SER A 204 -13.69 14.28 3.91
CA SER A 204 -13.32 13.57 2.69
C SER A 204 -14.35 12.51 2.33
N ILE A 205 -14.36 12.12 1.06
CA ILE A 205 -15.06 10.90 0.63
C ILE A 205 -14.36 9.71 1.29
N THR A 206 -15.15 8.82 1.90
CA THR A 206 -14.64 7.65 2.61
C THR A 206 -13.91 6.70 1.66
N ASP A 207 -13.07 5.84 2.21
CA ASP A 207 -12.57 4.67 1.49
C ASP A 207 -13.63 3.58 1.48
N ALA A 208 -13.89 3.00 0.31
CA ALA A 208 -14.96 2.01 0.12
C ALA A 208 -14.77 0.73 0.94
N ILE A 209 -13.52 0.38 1.25
CA ILE A 209 -13.19 -0.82 2.03
C ILE A 209 -13.20 -0.50 3.52
N GLU A 210 -12.59 0.62 3.92
CA GLU A 210 -12.51 1.03 5.33
C GLU A 210 -13.87 1.38 5.94
N SER A 211 -14.78 1.94 5.13
CA SER A 211 -16.14 2.25 5.59
C SER A 211 -16.94 1.01 6.02
N GLN A 212 -16.56 -0.18 5.52
CA GLN A 212 -17.21 -1.47 5.76
C GLN A 212 -18.74 -1.44 5.47
N THR A 213 -19.14 -0.54 4.59
CA THR A 213 -20.54 -0.39 4.16
C THR A 213 -20.81 -1.29 2.96
N VAL A 214 -21.69 -2.28 3.13
CA VAL A 214 -22.06 -3.19 2.05
C VAL A 214 -22.81 -2.42 0.97
N ALA A 215 -22.38 -2.55 -0.28
CA ALA A 215 -22.90 -1.84 -1.45
C ALA A 215 -22.97 -0.30 -1.19
N GLY A 216 -21.90 0.22 -0.61
CA GLY A 216 -21.76 1.63 -0.26
C GLY A 216 -20.32 1.93 0.11
N GLY A 217 -20.09 3.08 0.76
CA GLY A 217 -18.77 3.60 1.08
C GLY A 217 -18.07 4.20 -0.15
N GLY A 218 -17.25 5.24 0.06
CA GLY A 218 -16.61 5.92 -1.04
C GLY A 218 -17.60 6.46 -2.06
N VAL A 219 -17.39 6.11 -3.32
CA VAL A 219 -18.30 6.36 -4.43
C VAL A 219 -18.78 5.01 -4.96
N PHE A 220 -20.03 4.67 -4.69
CA PHE A 220 -20.65 3.44 -5.16
C PHE A 220 -21.57 3.73 -6.33
N VAL A 221 -21.31 3.10 -7.48
CA VAL A 221 -22.08 3.27 -8.72
C VAL A 221 -22.76 1.96 -9.09
N HIS A 222 -24.04 2.04 -9.38
CA HIS A 222 -24.80 0.93 -9.93
C HIS A 222 -25.77 1.40 -11.01
N PHE A 223 -26.27 0.48 -11.79
CA PHE A 223 -27.11 0.76 -12.94
C PHE A 223 -28.43 0.01 -12.81
N ASP A 224 -29.52 0.72 -12.96
CA ASP A 224 -30.87 0.17 -13.03
C ASP A 224 -31.46 0.31 -14.44
N GLN A 225 -32.47 -0.50 -14.73
CA GLN A 225 -33.24 -0.41 -15.97
C GLN A 225 -32.37 -0.31 -17.23
N ILE A 226 -31.37 -1.16 -17.36
CA ILE A 226 -30.44 -1.15 -18.48
C ILE A 226 -31.12 -1.69 -19.74
N SER A 227 -31.00 -0.93 -20.84
CA SER A 227 -31.42 -1.31 -22.18
C SER A 227 -30.40 -0.86 -23.22
N GLU A 228 -30.56 -1.27 -24.47
CA GLU A 228 -29.73 -0.75 -25.58
C GLU A 228 -29.86 0.76 -25.80
N LYS A 229 -30.92 1.39 -25.30
CA LYS A 229 -31.21 2.82 -25.53
C LYS A 229 -30.98 3.69 -24.33
N SER A 230 -30.99 3.13 -23.11
CA SER A 230 -30.91 3.90 -21.87
C SER A 230 -30.48 3.03 -20.70
N ALA A 231 -29.86 3.67 -19.71
CA ALA A 231 -29.61 3.09 -18.39
C ALA A 231 -29.88 4.17 -17.33
N GLN A 232 -30.37 3.76 -16.18
CA GLN A 232 -30.43 4.62 -15.01
C GLN A 232 -29.14 4.45 -14.23
N VAL A 233 -28.35 5.53 -14.11
CA VAL A 233 -27.11 5.56 -13.33
C VAL A 233 -27.44 6.03 -11.91
N CYS A 234 -27.14 5.23 -10.92
CA CYS A 234 -27.30 5.54 -9.50
C CYS A 234 -25.93 5.70 -8.87
N VAL A 235 -25.70 6.83 -8.21
CA VAL A 235 -24.42 7.15 -7.56
C VAL A 235 -24.67 7.46 -6.09
N ASN A 236 -24.05 6.68 -5.22
CA ASN A 236 -24.03 6.93 -3.77
C ASN A 236 -22.62 7.39 -3.37
N THR A 237 -22.53 8.58 -2.78
CA THR A 237 -21.26 9.11 -2.28
C THR A 237 -21.34 9.28 -0.78
N GLU A 238 -20.43 8.61 -0.05
CA GLU A 238 -20.31 8.73 1.38
C GLU A 238 -19.21 9.73 1.75
N VAL A 239 -19.57 10.74 2.55
CA VAL A 239 -18.64 11.77 3.03
C VAL A 239 -18.55 11.66 4.56
N GLN A 240 -17.32 11.59 5.07
CA GLN A 240 -17.03 11.59 6.50
C GLN A 240 -16.49 12.94 6.94
N ASN A 241 -16.94 13.43 8.08
CA ASN A 241 -16.37 14.58 8.77
C ASN A 241 -15.73 14.10 10.08
N GLU A 242 -14.40 14.14 10.13
CA GLU A 242 -13.61 13.77 11.31
C GLU A 242 -13.21 14.98 12.16
N ASN A 243 -13.74 16.17 11.86
CA ASN A 243 -13.61 17.35 12.70
C ASN A 243 -14.54 17.25 13.93
N THR A 244 -14.21 18.03 14.96
CA THR A 244 -15.03 18.10 16.19
C THR A 244 -16.31 18.95 16.03
N ARG A 245 -16.47 19.64 14.90
CA ARG A 245 -17.62 20.52 14.60
C ARG A 245 -18.25 20.14 13.27
N SER A 246 -19.55 20.47 13.13
CA SER A 246 -20.26 20.30 11.87
C SER A 246 -19.77 21.29 10.82
N GLU A 247 -19.67 20.81 9.59
CA GLU A 247 -19.28 21.61 8.42
C GLU A 247 -20.29 21.38 7.29
N SER A 248 -20.48 22.39 6.46
CA SER A 248 -21.29 22.27 5.25
C SER A 248 -20.41 21.90 4.08
N VAL A 249 -20.80 20.89 3.32
CA VAL A 249 -20.07 20.42 2.14
C VAL A 249 -21.00 20.39 0.92
N ILE A 250 -20.43 20.57 -0.26
CA ILE A 250 -21.11 20.37 -1.54
C ILE A 250 -20.52 19.11 -2.16
N VAL A 251 -21.39 18.16 -2.48
CA VAL A 251 -21.01 16.96 -3.25
C VAL A 251 -21.46 17.19 -4.68
N GLU A 252 -20.50 17.21 -5.60
CA GLU A 252 -20.76 17.35 -7.04
C GLU A 252 -20.48 16.00 -7.71
N THR A 253 -21.45 15.52 -8.48
CA THR A 253 -21.32 14.31 -9.29
C THR A 253 -21.44 14.68 -10.74
N THR A 254 -20.39 14.40 -11.51
CA THR A 254 -20.34 14.70 -12.95
C THR A 254 -20.27 13.42 -13.75
N LEU A 255 -21.17 13.27 -14.72
CA LEU A 255 -21.17 12.16 -15.68
C LEU A 255 -20.56 12.65 -17.00
N THR A 256 -19.53 11.97 -17.48
CA THR A 256 -18.86 12.26 -18.75
C THR A 256 -18.96 11.07 -19.71
N ASP A 257 -18.90 11.36 -21.01
CA ASP A 257 -18.69 10.32 -22.04
C ASP A 257 -17.21 9.88 -22.12
N ALA A 258 -16.92 8.98 -23.04
CA ALA A 258 -15.57 8.44 -23.25
C ALA A 258 -14.56 9.49 -23.71
N ASP A 259 -15.02 10.58 -24.28
CA ASP A 259 -14.19 11.71 -24.75
C ASP A 259 -14.02 12.79 -23.66
N GLY A 260 -14.59 12.57 -22.47
CA GLY A 260 -14.51 13.47 -21.33
C GLY A 260 -15.52 14.63 -21.39
N LYS A 261 -16.47 14.60 -22.31
CA LYS A 261 -17.52 15.61 -22.41
C LYS A 261 -18.59 15.37 -21.35
N ILE A 262 -18.95 16.42 -20.61
CA ILE A 262 -20.00 16.35 -19.60
C ILE A 262 -21.35 16.11 -20.30
N ILE A 263 -22.03 15.04 -19.86
CA ILE A 263 -23.40 14.71 -20.30
C ILE A 263 -24.44 15.01 -19.22
N ARG A 264 -24.04 15.13 -17.96
CA ARG A 264 -24.89 15.58 -16.86
C ARG A 264 -24.07 16.00 -15.64
#